data_7c866f1ba683e8d1bddfdba2ed2f95aa
#
_entry.id   7c866f1ba683e8d1bddfdba2ed2f95aa
#
_cell.length_a   1.000
_cell.length_b   1.000
_cell.length_c   1.000
_cell.angle_alpha   90.00
_cell.angle_beta   90.00
_cell.angle_gamma   90.00
#
_symmetry.space_group_name_H-M   'P 1'
#
loop_
_entity.id
_entity.type
_entity.pdbx_description
1 polymer ?
#
loop_
_entity_poly.entity_id
_entity_poly.type
_entity_poly.pdbx_seq_one_letter_code
_entity_poly.pdbx_strand_id
1 'polypeptide(L)'
;GYNGRTLIKDFNYNFNPEDRIGIIGSNGAGKSTLMDIITGRVQPDSGTVEIGSTIHMGYFDQHSEDVLMNGNQRVIEYLKDVAELVKTADGSVITASQMLERFLFPPIQQYAPINKLSGGEKRRLFLLRVLMSAPNVLILDEPTNDLDVQTLAVLEDYLEDFNGCVIVVSHDRYFLDRTVDKIFALEPGGNLRQYPGNYSVYLDYKKAEEEQQEKVAPPAKSEPAKSSIPESPNSSQNSKSDKPKKLSFKEKREYEALETKIPEMEAEKEEIEKILYHNPPSGFTEVQRLSERLAQLSQEIDTATERWLELAERVS
;
A
#
# COMPACT_ATOMS: atom_id res chain seq x y z
N GLY A 1 16.01 6.60 -12.56
CA GLY A 1 15.89 5.22 -13.11
C GLY A 1 16.99 4.31 -12.64
N TYR A 2 16.79 3.02 -12.76
CA TYR A 2 17.80 2.00 -12.43
C TYR A 2 18.01 1.06 -13.61
N ASN A 3 19.26 0.74 -13.90
CA ASN A 3 19.63 -0.22 -14.97
C ASN A 3 18.96 0.04 -16.33
N GLY A 4 18.82 1.31 -16.71
CA GLY A 4 18.17 1.71 -17.97
C GLY A 4 16.64 1.68 -17.97
N ARG A 5 16.01 1.28 -16.86
CA ARG A 5 14.56 1.35 -16.68
C ARG A 5 14.18 2.69 -16.00
N THR A 6 13.34 3.47 -16.64
CA THR A 6 12.79 4.70 -16.04
C THR A 6 11.69 4.30 -15.06
N LEU A 7 11.83 4.68 -13.79
CA LEU A 7 10.84 4.43 -12.73
C LEU A 7 9.88 5.59 -12.53
N ILE A 8 10.38 6.84 -12.67
CA ILE A 8 9.59 8.05 -12.50
C ILE A 8 9.99 9.01 -13.61
N LYS A 9 9.01 9.60 -14.30
CA LYS A 9 9.21 10.51 -15.41
C LYS A 9 8.32 11.72 -15.28
N ASP A 10 8.92 12.91 -15.48
CA ASP A 10 8.23 14.20 -15.59
C ASP A 10 7.23 14.48 -14.42
N PHE A 11 7.54 13.97 -13.21
CA PHE A 11 6.73 14.21 -12.03
C PHE A 11 6.98 15.62 -11.50
N ASN A 12 5.91 16.39 -11.38
CA ASN A 12 5.94 17.73 -10.79
C ASN A 12 4.74 17.90 -9.85
N TYR A 13 5.01 18.15 -8.57
CA TYR A 13 3.96 18.33 -7.57
C TYR A 13 4.45 19.19 -6.40
N ASN A 14 3.57 20.05 -5.90
CA ASN A 14 3.77 20.81 -4.67
C ASN A 14 2.87 20.22 -3.59
N PHE A 15 3.48 19.60 -2.58
CA PHE A 15 2.74 19.07 -1.45
C PHE A 15 2.23 20.20 -0.55
N ASN A 16 0.94 20.14 -0.21
CA ASN A 16 0.29 21.08 0.68
C ASN A 16 0.10 20.46 2.08
N PRO A 17 -0.02 21.28 3.14
CA PRO A 17 -0.21 20.75 4.50
C PRO A 17 -1.41 19.85 4.68
N GLU A 18 -2.48 20.03 3.89
CA GLU A 18 -3.72 19.26 3.99
C GLU A 18 -3.78 18.09 3.00
N ASP A 19 -2.72 17.83 2.25
CA ASP A 19 -2.73 16.74 1.27
C ASP A 19 -2.75 15.39 1.96
N ARG A 20 -3.66 14.53 1.52
CA ARG A 20 -3.78 13.13 1.89
C ARG A 20 -3.69 12.26 0.65
N ILE A 21 -2.51 11.71 0.39
CA ILE A 21 -2.15 11.11 -0.89
C ILE A 21 -1.89 9.62 -0.72
N GLY A 22 -2.64 8.80 -1.46
CA GLY A 22 -2.36 7.38 -1.63
C GLY A 22 -1.49 7.14 -2.86
N ILE A 23 -0.40 6.40 -2.70
CA ILE A 23 0.47 6.01 -3.81
C ILE A 23 0.27 4.54 -4.09
N ILE A 24 -0.15 4.24 -5.32
CA ILE A 24 -0.43 2.90 -5.79
C ILE A 24 0.40 2.56 -7.04
N GLY A 25 0.57 1.29 -7.29
CA GLY A 25 1.31 0.79 -8.47
C GLY A 25 1.81 -0.62 -8.23
N SER A 26 2.13 -1.34 -9.29
CA SER A 26 2.67 -2.70 -9.23
C SER A 26 3.97 -2.77 -8.43
N ASN A 27 4.33 -3.99 -7.98
CA ASN A 27 5.60 -4.21 -7.30
C ASN A 27 6.76 -3.88 -8.25
N GLY A 28 7.74 -3.13 -7.74
CA GLY A 28 8.85 -2.62 -8.56
C GLY A 28 8.50 -1.45 -9.48
N ALA A 29 7.31 -0.85 -9.38
CA ALA A 29 6.95 0.35 -10.14
C ALA A 29 7.75 1.60 -9.76
N GLY A 30 8.39 1.60 -8.57
CA GLY A 30 9.19 2.72 -8.09
C GLY A 30 8.58 3.47 -6.91
N LYS A 31 7.58 2.89 -6.21
CA LYS A 31 6.93 3.52 -5.05
C LYS A 31 7.95 3.90 -3.96
N SER A 32 8.75 2.96 -3.48
CA SER A 32 9.78 3.21 -2.45
C SER A 32 10.86 4.18 -2.96
N THR A 33 11.24 4.09 -4.25
CA THR A 33 12.17 5.06 -4.85
C THR A 33 11.59 6.48 -4.83
N LEU A 34 10.29 6.64 -5.09
CA LEU A 34 9.63 7.94 -4.98
C LEU A 34 9.68 8.47 -3.55
N MET A 35 9.43 7.61 -2.56
CA MET A 35 9.54 7.98 -1.13
C MET A 35 10.96 8.39 -0.76
N ASP A 36 11.97 7.64 -1.21
CA ASP A 36 13.38 7.97 -0.97
C ASP A 36 13.79 9.30 -1.60
N ILE A 37 13.23 9.62 -2.77
CA ILE A 37 13.46 10.92 -3.41
C ILE A 37 12.75 12.06 -2.64
N ILE A 38 11.48 11.88 -2.26
CA ILE A 38 10.73 12.88 -1.48
C ILE A 38 11.41 13.16 -0.13
N THR A 39 11.92 12.12 0.53
CA THR A 39 12.62 12.24 1.81
C THR A 39 14.07 12.71 1.69
N GLY A 40 14.58 12.88 0.47
CA GLY A 40 15.96 13.29 0.21
C GLY A 40 17.01 12.22 0.44
N ARG A 41 16.61 10.96 0.66
CA ARG A 41 17.53 9.82 0.81
C ARG A 41 18.24 9.48 -0.50
N VAL A 42 17.54 9.69 -1.62
CA VAL A 42 18.06 9.49 -2.97
C VAL A 42 17.88 10.77 -3.78
N GLN A 43 18.90 11.19 -4.50
CA GLN A 43 18.80 12.32 -5.43
C GLN A 43 18.19 11.87 -6.75
N PRO A 44 17.30 12.67 -7.37
CA PRO A 44 16.77 12.37 -8.70
C PRO A 44 17.88 12.49 -9.76
N ASP A 45 17.81 11.71 -10.83
CA ASP A 45 18.73 11.81 -11.98
C ASP A 45 18.61 13.15 -12.70
N SER A 46 17.42 13.75 -12.66
CA SER A 46 17.12 15.08 -13.22
C SER A 46 15.98 15.73 -12.44
N GLY A 47 15.94 17.07 -12.46
CA GLY A 47 14.99 17.83 -11.68
C GLY A 47 15.51 18.16 -10.28
N THR A 48 14.64 18.74 -9.45
CA THR A 48 14.97 19.21 -8.10
C THR A 48 13.89 18.82 -7.11
N VAL A 49 14.31 18.52 -5.88
CA VAL A 49 13.42 18.36 -4.74
C VAL A 49 13.76 19.44 -3.74
N GLU A 50 12.78 20.28 -3.42
CA GLU A 50 12.93 21.35 -2.46
C GLU A 50 12.13 21.03 -1.19
N ILE A 51 12.80 20.92 -0.06
CA ILE A 51 12.19 20.67 1.25
C ILE A 51 12.28 21.97 2.05
N GLY A 52 11.12 22.50 2.44
CA GLY A 52 11.05 23.72 3.24
C GLY A 52 11.71 23.53 4.61
N SER A 53 12.32 24.59 5.15
CA SER A 53 13.04 24.55 6.44
C SER A 53 12.15 24.24 7.65
N THR A 54 10.84 24.37 7.52
CA THR A 54 9.85 24.08 8.57
C THR A 54 9.27 22.67 8.47
N ILE A 55 9.72 21.89 7.47
CA ILE A 55 9.20 20.53 7.26
C ILE A 55 9.89 19.57 8.21
N HIS A 56 9.06 18.87 8.99
CA HIS A 56 9.44 17.76 9.85
C HIS A 56 8.79 16.49 9.32
N MET A 57 9.59 15.62 8.69
CA MET A 57 9.08 14.38 8.10
C MET A 57 9.14 13.25 9.12
N GLY A 58 8.01 12.56 9.30
CA GLY A 58 7.94 11.26 9.94
C GLY A 58 7.83 10.18 8.86
N TYR A 59 8.75 9.23 8.84
CA TYR A 59 8.73 8.15 7.86
C TYR A 59 8.68 6.79 8.55
N PHE A 60 7.57 6.11 8.34
CA PHE A 60 7.36 4.73 8.75
C PHE A 60 7.63 3.82 7.55
N ASP A 61 8.81 3.20 7.51
CA ASP A 61 9.26 2.33 6.42
C ASP A 61 9.39 0.86 6.86
N GLN A 62 9.59 -0.04 5.89
CA GLN A 62 9.74 -1.47 6.15
C GLN A 62 11.06 -1.84 6.83
N HIS A 63 12.10 -1.00 6.74
CA HIS A 63 13.47 -1.32 7.18
C HIS A 63 13.80 -0.83 8.60
N SER A 64 12.87 -0.20 9.26
CA SER A 64 13.08 0.44 10.56
C SER A 64 13.15 -0.52 11.77
N GLU A 65 12.97 -1.81 11.56
CA GLU A 65 13.09 -2.83 12.62
C GLU A 65 14.49 -2.91 13.21
N ASP A 66 15.53 -2.64 12.45
CA ASP A 66 16.93 -2.71 12.91
C ASP A 66 17.24 -1.74 14.05
N VAL A 67 16.51 -0.64 14.14
CA VAL A 67 16.68 0.37 15.19
C VAL A 67 16.20 -0.16 16.56
N LEU A 68 15.26 -1.12 16.55
CA LEU A 68 14.65 -1.68 17.75
C LEU A 68 15.37 -2.94 18.29
N MET A 69 16.27 -3.52 17.54
CA MET A 69 16.87 -4.82 17.89
C MET A 69 17.87 -4.78 19.04
N ASN A 70 18.39 -3.62 19.42
CA ASN A 70 19.53 -3.53 20.34
C ASN A 70 19.21 -2.97 21.74
N GLY A 71 17.96 -3.00 22.22
CA GLY A 71 17.62 -2.24 23.43
C GLY A 71 17.21 -3.05 24.64
N ASN A 72 18.00 -3.00 25.71
CA ASN A 72 17.54 -3.24 27.10
C ASN A 72 16.72 -2.03 27.64
N GLN A 73 16.50 -1.02 26.81
CA GLN A 73 15.74 0.18 27.14
C GLN A 73 14.26 -0.18 27.34
N ARG A 74 13.59 0.50 28.27
CA ARG A 74 12.16 0.32 28.49
C ARG A 74 11.35 1.02 27.38
N VAL A 75 10.20 0.46 27.05
CA VAL A 75 9.30 0.97 26.01
C VAL A 75 8.99 2.45 26.22
N ILE A 76 8.65 2.85 27.45
CA ILE A 76 8.33 4.26 27.77
C ILE A 76 9.52 5.19 27.64
N GLU A 77 10.71 4.74 28.02
CA GLU A 77 11.95 5.52 27.90
C GLU A 77 12.29 5.78 26.44
N TYR A 78 12.13 4.78 25.59
CA TYR A 78 12.38 4.89 24.16
C TYR A 78 11.50 5.96 23.48
N LEU A 79 10.25 6.12 23.92
CA LEU A 79 9.39 7.20 23.42
C LEU A 79 9.73 8.54 24.04
N LYS A 80 10.07 8.58 25.33
CA LYS A 80 10.47 9.80 26.01
C LYS A 80 11.76 10.42 25.47
N ASP A 81 12.63 9.61 24.89
CA ASP A 81 13.83 10.11 24.19
C ASP A 81 13.49 10.98 22.98
N VAL A 82 12.30 10.79 22.40
CA VAL A 82 11.81 11.62 21.29
C VAL A 82 11.03 12.82 21.82
N ALA A 83 10.02 12.57 22.66
CA ALA A 83 9.22 13.60 23.30
C ALA A 83 8.53 13.05 24.55
N GLU A 84 8.48 13.82 25.62
CA GLU A 84 7.64 13.51 26.78
C GLU A 84 6.18 13.83 26.56
N LEU A 85 5.92 14.85 25.75
CA LEU A 85 4.61 15.45 25.49
C LEU A 85 4.49 15.79 24.02
N VAL A 86 3.34 15.49 23.40
CA VAL A 86 2.97 15.92 22.05
C VAL A 86 1.70 16.75 22.11
N LYS A 87 1.67 17.87 21.39
CA LYS A 87 0.47 18.66 21.19
C LYS A 87 -0.34 18.05 20.06
N THR A 88 -1.60 17.77 20.32
CA THR A 88 -2.59 17.36 19.32
C THR A 88 -3.16 18.55 18.56
N ALA A 89 -3.86 18.31 17.47
CA ALA A 89 -4.43 19.36 16.60
C ALA A 89 -5.41 20.29 17.35
N ASP A 90 -6.13 19.78 18.33
CA ASP A 90 -7.05 20.52 19.19
C ASP A 90 -6.35 21.35 20.28
N GLY A 91 -4.99 21.31 20.34
CA GLY A 91 -4.17 22.01 21.31
C GLY A 91 -4.04 21.27 22.66
N SER A 92 -4.65 20.10 22.83
CA SER A 92 -4.43 19.26 24.00
C SER A 92 -3.02 18.69 24.00
N VAL A 93 -2.59 18.21 25.17
CA VAL A 93 -1.26 17.63 25.35
C VAL A 93 -1.38 16.17 25.74
N ILE A 94 -0.81 15.29 24.95
CA ILE A 94 -0.77 13.85 25.21
C ILE A 94 0.62 13.45 25.69
N THR A 95 0.68 12.72 26.81
CA THR A 95 1.93 12.17 27.32
C THR A 95 2.35 10.92 26.56
N ALA A 96 3.65 10.57 26.61
CA ALA A 96 4.15 9.32 26.05
C ALA A 96 3.40 8.08 26.60
N SER A 97 3.01 8.08 27.88
CA SER A 97 2.23 6.98 28.47
C SER A 97 0.82 6.89 27.91
N GLN A 98 0.13 8.01 27.75
CA GLN A 98 -1.21 8.04 27.14
C GLN A 98 -1.18 7.62 25.67
N MET A 99 -0.14 8.03 24.95
CA MET A 99 0.05 7.62 23.55
C MET A 99 0.30 6.11 23.45
N LEU A 100 1.11 5.54 24.36
CA LEU A 100 1.32 4.10 24.47
C LEU A 100 0.01 3.36 24.75
N GLU A 101 -0.81 3.86 25.69
CA GLU A 101 -2.12 3.25 26.00
C GLU A 101 -3.06 3.31 24.80
N ARG A 102 -3.15 4.44 24.09
CA ARG A 102 -3.94 4.60 22.88
C ARG A 102 -3.54 3.56 21.81
N PHE A 103 -2.25 3.26 21.69
CA PHE A 103 -1.70 2.26 20.78
C PHE A 103 -1.50 0.89 21.42
N LEU A 104 -2.35 0.52 22.35
CA LEU A 104 -2.49 -0.83 22.92
C LEU A 104 -1.25 -1.35 23.67
N PHE A 105 -0.47 -0.45 24.30
CA PHE A 105 0.56 -0.82 25.26
C PHE A 105 0.04 -0.58 26.68
N PRO A 106 -0.43 -1.61 27.38
CA PRO A 106 -0.92 -1.46 28.76
C PRO A 106 0.21 -1.01 29.71
N PRO A 107 -0.10 -0.36 30.85
CA PRO A 107 0.89 0.20 31.76
C PRO A 107 2.02 -0.74 32.17
N ILE A 108 1.71 -2.01 32.40
CA ILE A 108 2.72 -3.03 32.74
C ILE A 108 3.74 -3.21 31.62
N GLN A 109 3.29 -3.20 30.36
CA GLN A 109 4.15 -3.41 29.20
C GLN A 109 5.00 -2.18 28.87
N GLN A 110 4.57 -0.98 29.26
CA GLN A 110 5.34 0.25 29.05
C GLN A 110 6.68 0.23 29.78
N TYR A 111 6.79 -0.50 30.88
CA TYR A 111 8.03 -0.64 31.65
C TYR A 111 8.85 -1.88 31.27
N ALA A 112 8.35 -2.69 30.34
CA ALA A 112 9.09 -3.84 29.83
C ALA A 112 10.26 -3.38 28.93
N PRO A 113 11.36 -4.15 28.89
CA PRO A 113 12.43 -3.87 27.94
C PRO A 113 12.01 -4.23 26.52
N ILE A 114 12.43 -3.42 25.55
CA ILE A 114 12.05 -3.55 24.12
C ILE A 114 12.38 -4.92 23.53
N ASN A 115 13.47 -5.54 23.98
CA ASN A 115 13.87 -6.87 23.51
C ASN A 115 12.86 -7.99 23.87
N LYS A 116 11.95 -7.73 24.82
CA LYS A 116 10.87 -8.66 25.20
C LYS A 116 9.62 -8.53 24.33
N LEU A 117 9.53 -7.48 23.53
CA LEU A 117 8.40 -7.27 22.62
C LEU A 117 8.46 -8.23 21.45
N SER A 118 7.28 -8.67 20.99
CA SER A 118 7.09 -9.37 19.72
C SER A 118 7.46 -8.47 18.53
N GLY A 119 7.57 -9.05 17.33
CA GLY A 119 7.83 -8.29 16.09
C GLY A 119 6.78 -7.22 15.84
N GLY A 120 5.48 -7.59 15.91
CA GLY A 120 4.37 -6.65 15.73
C GLY A 120 4.34 -5.53 16.78
N GLU A 121 4.62 -5.85 18.05
CA GLU A 121 4.72 -4.82 19.10
C GLU A 121 5.91 -3.87 18.88
N LYS A 122 7.03 -4.36 18.41
CA LYS A 122 8.18 -3.52 18.03
C LYS A 122 7.82 -2.61 16.88
N ARG A 123 7.11 -3.13 15.88
CA ARG A 123 6.65 -2.37 14.72
C ARG A 123 5.69 -1.25 15.14
N ARG A 124 4.74 -1.57 15.99
CA ARG A 124 3.82 -0.60 16.60
C ARG A 124 4.54 0.45 17.44
N LEU A 125 5.53 0.06 18.21
CA LEU A 125 6.35 0.98 18.99
C LEU A 125 7.16 1.92 18.08
N PHE A 126 7.66 1.42 16.96
CA PHE A 126 8.36 2.26 15.98
C PHE A 126 7.41 3.27 15.35
N LEU A 127 6.19 2.86 14.96
CA LEU A 127 5.16 3.80 14.50
C LEU A 127 4.92 4.90 15.54
N LEU A 128 4.73 4.53 16.79
CA LEU A 128 4.55 5.50 17.88
C LEU A 128 5.71 6.50 17.98
N ARG A 129 6.96 6.03 17.83
CA ARG A 129 8.13 6.90 17.83
C ARG A 129 8.06 7.92 16.70
N VAL A 130 7.64 7.49 15.50
CA VAL A 130 7.44 8.39 14.35
C VAL A 130 6.37 9.44 14.66
N LEU A 131 5.23 9.03 15.20
CA LEU A 131 4.13 9.94 15.55
C LEU A 131 4.50 10.91 16.68
N MET A 132 5.26 10.44 17.69
CA MET A 132 5.73 11.26 18.80
C MET A 132 6.77 12.32 18.39
N SER A 133 7.43 12.17 17.26
CA SER A 133 8.30 13.21 16.71
C SER A 133 7.55 14.47 16.23
N ALA A 134 6.21 14.46 16.33
CA ALA A 134 5.33 15.53 15.90
C ALA A 134 5.61 16.00 14.45
N PRO A 135 5.62 15.10 13.48
CA PRO A 135 5.86 15.45 12.09
C PRO A 135 4.72 16.33 11.56
N ASN A 136 5.00 17.17 10.57
CA ASN A 136 3.99 17.85 9.78
C ASN A 136 3.86 17.28 8.34
N VAL A 137 4.73 16.33 8.00
CA VAL A 137 4.59 15.43 6.84
C VAL A 137 4.79 14.01 7.33
N LEU A 138 3.78 13.18 7.21
CA LEU A 138 3.82 11.78 7.61
C LEU A 138 3.78 10.88 6.38
N ILE A 139 4.79 10.01 6.28
CA ILE A 139 4.91 9.04 5.21
C ILE A 139 4.76 7.64 5.82
N LEU A 140 3.82 6.86 5.29
CA LEU A 140 3.54 5.50 5.70
C LEU A 140 3.76 4.56 4.50
N ASP A 141 4.78 3.72 4.58
CA ASP A 141 5.11 2.74 3.53
C ASP A 141 4.64 1.35 3.96
N GLU A 142 3.55 0.87 3.32
CA GLU A 142 2.87 -0.42 3.57
C GLU A 142 2.55 -0.70 5.05
N PRO A 143 1.88 0.24 5.75
CA PRO A 143 1.60 0.07 7.18
C PRO A 143 0.70 -1.14 7.47
N THR A 144 -0.11 -1.54 6.52
CA THR A 144 -1.06 -2.65 6.65
C THR A 144 -0.41 -4.02 6.66
N ASN A 145 0.82 -4.16 6.17
CA ASN A 145 1.53 -5.44 6.18
C ASN A 145 2.06 -5.83 7.56
N ASP A 146 2.39 -4.83 8.38
CA ASP A 146 3.15 -5.04 9.61
C ASP A 146 2.37 -4.73 10.89
N LEU A 147 1.20 -4.13 10.77
CA LEU A 147 0.36 -3.75 11.90
C LEU A 147 -0.88 -4.64 11.97
N ASP A 148 -1.27 -4.99 13.19
CA ASP A 148 -2.53 -5.69 13.41
C ASP A 148 -3.74 -4.75 13.22
N VAL A 149 -4.89 -5.34 12.95
CA VAL A 149 -6.14 -4.63 12.64
C VAL A 149 -6.53 -3.60 13.72
N GLN A 150 -6.30 -3.92 14.99
CA GLN A 150 -6.63 -3.00 16.09
C GLN A 150 -5.69 -1.78 16.06
N THR A 151 -4.41 -2.01 15.79
CA THR A 151 -3.44 -0.92 15.63
C THR A 151 -3.76 -0.05 14.41
N LEU A 152 -4.19 -0.67 13.29
CA LEU A 152 -4.62 0.08 12.10
C LEU A 152 -5.84 0.97 12.38
N ALA A 153 -6.83 0.47 13.11
CA ALA A 153 -7.99 1.28 13.50
C ALA A 153 -7.57 2.51 14.35
N VAL A 154 -6.66 2.31 15.30
CA VAL A 154 -6.12 3.43 16.10
C VAL A 154 -5.30 4.40 15.24
N LEU A 155 -4.57 3.90 14.24
CA LEU A 155 -3.84 4.74 13.29
C LEU A 155 -4.80 5.53 12.40
N GLU A 156 -5.87 4.93 11.90
CA GLU A 156 -6.91 5.62 11.12
C GLU A 156 -7.51 6.77 11.93
N ASP A 157 -7.92 6.52 13.18
CA ASP A 157 -8.43 7.56 14.09
C ASP A 157 -7.40 8.69 14.33
N TYR A 158 -6.12 8.33 14.46
CA TYR A 158 -5.05 9.32 14.60
C TYR A 158 -4.88 10.16 13.34
N LEU A 159 -4.94 9.52 12.15
CA LEU A 159 -4.80 10.20 10.88
C LEU A 159 -5.98 11.13 10.57
N GLU A 160 -7.18 10.83 11.05
CA GLU A 160 -8.35 11.70 10.89
C GLU A 160 -8.12 13.07 11.55
N ASP A 161 -7.53 13.05 12.75
CA ASP A 161 -7.19 14.26 13.52
C ASP A 161 -5.83 14.87 13.15
N PHE A 162 -5.04 14.23 12.29
CA PHE A 162 -3.68 14.66 11.98
C PHE A 162 -3.69 15.95 11.15
N ASN A 163 -3.05 16.99 11.68
CA ASN A 163 -2.94 18.29 11.02
C ASN A 163 -1.60 18.39 10.26
N GLY A 164 -1.55 17.84 9.08
CA GLY A 164 -0.35 17.82 8.24
C GLY A 164 -0.56 17.01 6.97
N CYS A 165 0.45 17.02 6.10
CA CYS A 165 0.44 16.21 4.88
C CYS A 165 0.63 14.72 5.21
N VAL A 166 -0.21 13.86 4.65
CA VAL A 166 -0.11 12.40 4.78
C VAL A 166 0.13 11.78 3.41
N ILE A 167 1.16 10.95 3.32
CA ILE A 167 1.49 10.18 2.12
C ILE A 167 1.48 8.70 2.51
N VAL A 168 0.63 7.92 1.88
CA VAL A 168 0.45 6.49 2.17
C VAL A 168 0.80 5.68 0.93
N VAL A 169 1.72 4.76 1.05
CA VAL A 169 1.91 3.68 0.09
C VAL A 169 1.20 2.46 0.65
N SER A 170 0.18 1.96 -0.01
CA SER A 170 -0.52 0.73 0.42
C SER A 170 -1.20 0.04 -0.75
N HIS A 171 -1.38 -1.26 -0.61
CA HIS A 171 -2.23 -2.08 -1.47
C HIS A 171 -3.61 -2.34 -0.84
N ASP A 172 -3.80 -1.94 0.41
CA ASP A 172 -5.07 -2.10 1.12
C ASP A 172 -6.05 -1.00 0.73
N ARG A 173 -7.12 -1.40 0.05
CA ARG A 173 -8.16 -0.51 -0.47
C ARG A 173 -8.94 0.18 0.64
N TYR A 174 -9.26 -0.56 1.71
CA TYR A 174 -10.02 -0.02 2.83
C TYR A 174 -9.25 1.04 3.59
N PHE A 175 -7.97 0.79 3.82
CA PHE A 175 -7.10 1.77 4.46
C PHE A 175 -6.97 3.04 3.62
N LEU A 176 -6.78 2.89 2.29
CA LEU A 176 -6.71 4.03 1.38
C LEU A 176 -8.03 4.80 1.29
N ASP A 177 -9.18 4.10 1.27
CA ASP A 177 -10.48 4.76 1.21
C ASP A 177 -10.78 5.65 2.42
N ARG A 178 -10.24 5.30 3.58
CA ARG A 178 -10.44 6.05 4.82
C ARG A 178 -9.41 7.14 5.07
N THR A 179 -8.22 6.99 4.51
CA THR A 179 -7.09 7.83 4.92
C THR A 179 -6.65 8.84 3.87
N VAL A 180 -7.05 8.67 2.58
CA VAL A 180 -6.58 9.53 1.51
C VAL A 180 -7.72 10.12 0.68
N ASP A 181 -7.47 11.29 0.08
CA ASP A 181 -8.39 12.02 -0.79
C ASP A 181 -7.84 12.26 -2.21
N LYS A 182 -6.63 11.78 -2.49
CA LYS A 182 -5.99 11.80 -3.81
C LYS A 182 -5.21 10.50 -4.02
N ILE A 183 -5.24 9.98 -5.23
CA ILE A 183 -4.45 8.81 -5.62
C ILE A 183 -3.40 9.19 -6.65
N PHE A 184 -2.16 8.81 -6.39
CA PHE A 184 -1.05 8.86 -7.32
C PHE A 184 -0.76 7.45 -7.81
N ALA A 185 -1.13 7.18 -9.06
CA ALA A 185 -0.92 5.87 -9.68
C ALA A 185 0.39 5.87 -10.49
N LEU A 186 1.33 5.03 -10.10
CA LEU A 186 2.53 4.76 -10.89
C LEU A 186 2.20 3.75 -11.98
N GLU A 187 2.23 4.20 -13.22
CA GLU A 187 1.93 3.39 -14.40
C GLU A 187 3.21 2.86 -15.06
N PRO A 188 3.12 1.79 -15.86
CA PRO A 188 4.24 1.29 -16.63
C PRO A 188 4.87 2.39 -17.48
N GLY A 189 6.21 2.42 -17.54
CA GLY A 189 6.96 3.48 -18.26
C GLY A 189 7.29 4.71 -17.42
N GLY A 190 6.97 4.70 -16.13
CA GLY A 190 7.38 5.72 -15.16
C GLY A 190 6.47 6.94 -15.10
N ASN A 191 5.31 6.88 -15.73
CA ASN A 191 4.31 7.94 -15.62
C ASN A 191 3.62 7.87 -14.26
N LEU A 192 3.47 9.01 -13.60
CA LEU A 192 2.70 9.15 -12.39
C LEU A 192 1.44 9.97 -12.69
N ARG A 193 0.28 9.29 -12.63
CA ARG A 193 -1.02 9.94 -12.86
C ARG A 193 -1.68 10.26 -11.54
N GLN A 194 -2.31 11.43 -11.49
CA GLN A 194 -3.00 11.95 -10.32
C GLN A 194 -4.50 11.82 -10.52
N TYR A 195 -5.18 11.23 -9.56
CA TYR A 195 -6.63 11.09 -9.54
C TYR A 195 -7.19 11.75 -8.28
N PRO A 196 -8.22 12.59 -8.41
CA PRO A 196 -8.92 13.13 -7.26
C PRO A 196 -9.80 12.05 -6.62
N GLY A 197 -9.97 12.13 -5.30
CA GLY A 197 -10.78 11.20 -4.54
C GLY A 197 -9.97 10.04 -3.95
N ASN A 198 -10.65 9.21 -3.18
CA ASN A 198 -10.09 8.02 -2.55
C ASN A 198 -9.93 6.86 -3.55
N TYR A 199 -9.59 5.67 -3.05
CA TYR A 199 -9.33 4.51 -3.91
C TYR A 199 -10.58 4.04 -4.67
N SER A 200 -11.76 4.09 -4.08
CA SER A 200 -13.03 3.74 -4.74
C SER A 200 -13.33 4.65 -5.92
N VAL A 201 -13.13 5.96 -5.75
CA VAL A 201 -13.27 6.94 -6.83
C VAL A 201 -12.24 6.72 -7.95
N TYR A 202 -11.01 6.37 -7.59
CA TYR A 202 -9.98 6.00 -8.57
C TYR A 202 -10.42 4.80 -9.44
N LEU A 203 -11.02 3.77 -8.84
CA LEU A 203 -11.53 2.62 -9.59
C LEU A 203 -12.62 3.01 -10.60
N ASP A 204 -13.48 3.95 -10.24
CA ASP A 204 -14.50 4.45 -11.16
C ASP A 204 -13.89 5.19 -12.36
N TYR A 205 -12.84 5.98 -12.13
CA TYR A 205 -12.06 6.60 -13.22
C TYR A 205 -11.44 5.55 -14.14
N LYS A 206 -10.83 4.51 -13.58
CA LYS A 206 -10.22 3.42 -14.37
C LYS A 206 -11.25 2.68 -15.21
N LYS A 207 -12.38 2.32 -14.65
CA LYS A 207 -13.47 1.68 -15.41
C LYS A 207 -13.97 2.56 -16.56
N ALA A 208 -14.15 3.85 -16.31
CA ALA A 208 -14.59 4.79 -17.35
C ALA A 208 -13.54 4.95 -18.46
N GLU A 209 -12.24 4.91 -18.14
CA GLU A 209 -11.15 4.95 -19.13
C GLU A 209 -11.11 3.69 -19.99
N GLU A 210 -11.30 2.51 -19.40
CA GLU A 210 -11.34 1.22 -20.08
C GLU A 210 -12.53 1.15 -21.03
N GLU A 211 -13.73 1.54 -20.61
CA GLU A 211 -14.92 1.62 -21.47
C GLU A 211 -14.74 2.59 -22.64
N GLN A 212 -14.00 3.68 -22.48
CA GLN A 212 -13.70 4.61 -23.55
C GLN A 212 -12.71 4.03 -24.56
N GLN A 213 -11.72 3.27 -24.09
CA GLN A 213 -10.75 2.61 -24.96
C GLN A 213 -11.40 1.50 -25.80
N GLU A 214 -12.32 0.72 -25.22
CA GLU A 214 -13.09 -0.29 -25.97
C GLU A 214 -14.00 0.33 -27.05
N LYS A 215 -14.57 1.51 -26.81
CA LYS A 215 -15.42 2.22 -27.79
C LYS A 215 -14.65 2.85 -28.95
N VAL A 216 -13.35 3.08 -28.77
CA VAL A 216 -12.46 3.69 -29.80
C VAL A 216 -11.76 2.63 -30.66
N ALA A 217 -11.77 1.36 -30.27
CA ALA A 217 -11.25 0.28 -31.10
C ALA A 217 -12.13 0.06 -32.34
N PRO A 218 -11.62 0.15 -33.59
CA PRO A 218 -12.44 -0.06 -34.79
C PRO A 218 -12.94 -1.50 -34.84
N PRO A 219 -14.19 -1.75 -35.24
CA PRO A 219 -14.73 -3.11 -35.33
C PRO A 219 -13.92 -3.93 -36.33
N ALA A 220 -13.33 -5.02 -35.86
CA ALA A 220 -12.67 -6.00 -36.73
C ALA A 220 -13.70 -6.59 -37.71
N LYS A 221 -13.51 -6.29 -38.97
CA LYS A 221 -14.30 -6.88 -40.07
C LYS A 221 -14.11 -8.39 -40.08
N SER A 222 -15.16 -9.11 -39.78
CA SER A 222 -15.29 -10.54 -40.04
C SER A 222 -15.46 -10.78 -41.52
N GLU A 223 -14.50 -11.43 -42.17
CA GLU A 223 -14.71 -12.08 -43.49
C GLU A 223 -14.71 -13.60 -43.33
N PRO A 224 -15.55 -14.31 -44.04
CA PRO A 224 -15.83 -15.71 -43.79
C PRO A 224 -14.84 -16.67 -44.48
N ALA A 225 -14.68 -17.79 -43.86
CA ALA A 225 -13.86 -18.95 -44.22
C ALA A 225 -14.00 -19.45 -45.65
N LYS A 226 -12.87 -19.87 -46.24
CA LYS A 226 -12.83 -21.03 -47.15
C LYS A 226 -11.59 -21.88 -46.94
N SER A 227 -11.89 -23.13 -46.83
CA SER A 227 -11.07 -24.32 -46.64
C SER A 227 -9.96 -24.54 -47.68
N SER A 228 -8.81 -25.04 -47.26
CA SER A 228 -8.16 -26.25 -47.81
C SER A 228 -6.79 -26.51 -47.13
N ILE A 229 -6.61 -27.72 -46.70
CA ILE A 229 -5.36 -28.42 -46.26
C ILE A 229 -4.82 -29.12 -47.54
N PRO A 230 -3.54 -29.56 -47.73
CA PRO A 230 -2.49 -29.86 -46.74
C PRO A 230 -1.02 -29.57 -47.15
N GLU A 231 -0.16 -29.99 -46.25
CA GLU A 231 1.23 -30.51 -46.38
C GLU A 231 2.41 -29.61 -45.96
N SER A 232 3.08 -30.13 -44.96
CA SER A 232 4.46 -29.83 -44.53
C SER A 232 5.47 -30.46 -45.53
N PRO A 233 6.79 -30.24 -45.47
CA PRO A 233 7.63 -30.02 -44.31
C PRO A 233 8.85 -29.09 -44.48
N ASN A 234 9.41 -28.71 -43.33
CA ASN A 234 10.84 -28.63 -42.97
C ASN A 234 11.67 -27.35 -43.14
N SER A 235 12.26 -27.05 -42.04
CA SER A 235 13.61 -26.56 -41.71
C SER A 235 13.90 -25.06 -41.57
N SER A 236 14.27 -24.77 -40.33
CA SER A 236 15.47 -24.02 -39.88
C SER A 236 15.47 -22.50 -39.78
N GLN A 237 15.70 -22.11 -38.54
CA GLN A 237 16.58 -21.03 -38.05
C GLN A 237 16.04 -19.60 -37.82
N ASN A 238 15.86 -19.36 -36.53
CA ASN A 238 16.42 -18.23 -35.77
C ASN A 238 16.24 -16.79 -36.28
N SER A 239 15.35 -16.07 -35.64
CA SER A 239 15.68 -14.73 -35.13
C SER A 239 14.65 -14.28 -34.07
N LYS A 240 15.16 -13.92 -32.89
CA LYS A 240 14.43 -13.35 -31.78
C LYS A 240 13.85 -12.00 -32.17
N SER A 241 12.54 -11.85 -32.09
CA SER A 241 11.89 -10.55 -31.92
C SER A 241 10.83 -10.72 -30.85
N ASP A 242 11.03 -10.06 -29.71
CA ASP A 242 10.06 -9.94 -28.61
C ASP A 242 8.79 -9.24 -29.15
N LYS A 243 7.76 -10.03 -29.33
CA LYS A 243 6.37 -9.55 -29.39
C LYS A 243 5.67 -10.05 -28.14
N PRO A 244 4.80 -9.25 -27.50
CA PRO A 244 4.06 -9.70 -26.33
C PRO A 244 3.27 -10.96 -26.71
N LYS A 245 3.49 -12.04 -25.97
CA LYS A 245 2.80 -13.32 -26.16
C LYS A 245 1.35 -13.12 -25.74
N LYS A 246 0.41 -13.24 -26.67
CA LYS A 246 -1.01 -13.35 -26.35
C LYS A 246 -1.25 -14.48 -25.37
N LEU A 247 -2.13 -14.24 -24.39
CA LEU A 247 -2.53 -15.22 -23.39
C LEU A 247 -2.89 -16.57 -24.01
N SER A 248 -2.36 -17.62 -23.42
CA SER A 248 -2.79 -18.98 -23.68
C SER A 248 -4.25 -19.16 -23.24
N PHE A 249 -5.01 -20.06 -23.88
CA PHE A 249 -6.39 -20.38 -23.48
C PHE A 249 -6.52 -20.75 -21.98
N LYS A 250 -5.48 -21.35 -21.41
CA LYS A 250 -5.39 -21.69 -20.00
C LYS A 250 -5.23 -20.45 -19.11
N GLU A 251 -4.42 -19.50 -19.54
CA GLU A 251 -4.18 -18.23 -18.83
C GLU A 251 -5.42 -17.32 -18.90
N LYS A 252 -6.15 -17.32 -20.01
CA LYS A 252 -7.41 -16.58 -20.12
C LYS A 252 -8.47 -17.11 -19.17
N ARG A 253 -8.58 -18.41 -19.04
CA ARG A 253 -9.51 -19.04 -18.09
C ARG A 253 -9.10 -18.82 -16.64
N GLU A 254 -7.79 -18.76 -16.38
CA GLU A 254 -7.25 -18.40 -15.07
C GLU A 254 -7.55 -16.94 -14.73
N TYR A 255 -7.42 -16.03 -15.69
CA TYR A 255 -7.76 -14.61 -15.53
C TYR A 255 -9.24 -14.43 -15.19
N GLU A 256 -10.15 -15.02 -15.97
CA GLU A 256 -11.59 -14.97 -15.72
C GLU A 256 -11.98 -15.59 -14.36
N ALA A 257 -11.29 -16.65 -13.94
CA ALA A 257 -11.51 -17.28 -12.63
C ALA A 257 -11.03 -16.39 -11.47
N LEU A 258 -9.91 -15.68 -11.63
CA LEU A 258 -9.40 -14.74 -10.64
C LEU A 258 -10.29 -13.50 -10.52
N GLU A 259 -10.83 -13.01 -11.64
CA GLU A 259 -11.74 -11.87 -11.67
C GLU A 259 -13.03 -12.09 -10.86
N THR A 260 -13.48 -13.35 -10.78
CA THR A 260 -14.65 -13.72 -9.95
C THR A 260 -14.24 -14.07 -8.51
N LYS A 261 -13.08 -14.69 -8.33
CA LYS A 261 -12.65 -15.20 -7.03
C LYS A 261 -12.15 -14.10 -6.09
N ILE A 262 -11.49 -13.07 -6.62
CA ILE A 262 -10.99 -11.95 -5.81
C ILE A 262 -12.13 -11.23 -5.09
N PRO A 263 -13.23 -10.80 -5.76
CA PRO A 263 -14.36 -10.17 -5.08
C PRO A 263 -15.06 -11.08 -4.04
N GLU A 264 -15.10 -12.39 -4.28
CA GLU A 264 -15.65 -13.34 -3.31
C GLU A 264 -14.82 -13.42 -2.03
N MET A 265 -13.49 -13.46 -2.17
CA MET A 265 -12.57 -13.45 -1.02
C MET A 265 -12.58 -12.11 -0.30
N GLU A 266 -12.72 -11.00 -1.01
CA GLU A 266 -12.87 -9.67 -0.43
C GLU A 266 -14.18 -9.57 0.38
N ALA A 267 -15.29 -10.10 -0.13
CA ALA A 267 -16.55 -10.14 0.59
C ALA A 267 -16.48 -11.01 1.85
N GLU A 268 -15.81 -12.18 1.80
CA GLU A 268 -15.58 -13.02 2.98
C GLU A 268 -14.72 -12.28 4.02
N LYS A 269 -13.68 -11.57 3.58
CA LYS A 269 -12.82 -10.74 4.42
C LYS A 269 -13.66 -9.68 5.13
N GLU A 270 -14.47 -8.93 4.39
CA GLU A 270 -15.34 -7.87 4.93
C GLU A 270 -16.35 -8.41 5.97
N GLU A 271 -16.91 -9.61 5.72
CA GLU A 271 -17.85 -10.24 6.65
C GLU A 271 -17.15 -10.63 7.97
N ILE A 272 -15.96 -11.21 7.89
CA ILE A 272 -15.16 -11.55 9.07
C ILE A 272 -14.75 -10.29 9.83
N GLU A 273 -14.34 -9.24 9.15
CA GLU A 273 -14.02 -7.95 9.76
C GLU A 273 -15.23 -7.36 10.48
N LYS A 274 -16.40 -7.35 9.85
CA LYS A 274 -17.65 -6.89 10.48
C LYS A 274 -17.98 -7.67 11.75
N ILE A 275 -17.79 -8.99 11.74
CA ILE A 275 -18.00 -9.83 12.92
C ILE A 275 -17.02 -9.46 14.03
N LEU A 276 -15.73 -9.33 13.72
CA LEU A 276 -14.71 -9.01 14.71
C LEU A 276 -14.83 -7.59 15.29
N TYR A 277 -15.27 -6.61 14.47
CA TYR A 277 -15.36 -5.19 14.88
C TYR A 277 -16.68 -4.82 15.54
N HIS A 278 -17.83 -5.32 15.03
CA HIS A 278 -19.14 -4.87 15.48
C HIS A 278 -19.82 -5.84 16.45
N ASN A 279 -19.46 -7.11 16.41
CA ASN A 279 -20.08 -8.14 17.25
C ASN A 279 -19.09 -9.29 17.58
N PRO A 280 -17.98 -8.99 18.28
CA PRO A 280 -16.95 -9.99 18.53
C PRO A 280 -17.53 -11.17 19.32
N PRO A 281 -17.25 -12.42 18.89
CA PRO A 281 -17.69 -13.60 19.60
C PRO A 281 -17.11 -13.63 21.02
N SER A 282 -17.89 -14.10 21.99
CA SER A 282 -17.50 -14.14 23.41
C SER A 282 -16.41 -15.19 23.73
N GLY A 283 -15.98 -15.99 22.76
CA GLY A 283 -15.01 -17.07 22.92
C GLY A 283 -13.65 -16.72 22.32
N PHE A 284 -12.59 -16.75 23.15
CA PHE A 284 -11.20 -16.52 22.73
C PHE A 284 -10.78 -17.38 21.51
N THR A 285 -11.18 -18.65 21.48
CA THR A 285 -10.85 -19.61 20.40
C THR A 285 -11.49 -19.22 19.07
N GLU A 286 -12.68 -18.63 19.10
CA GLU A 286 -13.42 -18.24 17.90
C GLU A 286 -12.88 -16.93 17.32
N VAL A 287 -12.53 -15.97 18.17
CA VAL A 287 -11.81 -14.75 17.78
C VAL A 287 -10.46 -15.08 17.15
N GLN A 288 -9.71 -16.01 17.77
CA GLN A 288 -8.43 -16.45 17.21
C GLN A 288 -8.60 -17.11 15.84
N ARG A 289 -9.59 -17.99 15.67
CA ARG A 289 -9.88 -18.66 14.39
C ARG A 289 -10.25 -17.67 13.28
N LEU A 290 -11.08 -16.67 13.60
CA LEU A 290 -11.48 -15.63 12.65
C LEU A 290 -10.30 -14.74 12.28
N SER A 291 -9.43 -14.39 13.24
CA SER A 291 -8.22 -13.62 12.99
C SER A 291 -7.21 -14.37 12.12
N GLU A 292 -7.01 -15.67 12.35
CA GLU A 292 -6.17 -16.52 11.52
C GLU A 292 -6.74 -16.64 10.09
N ARG A 293 -8.07 -16.78 9.95
CA ARG A 293 -8.73 -16.84 8.65
C ARG A 293 -8.61 -15.51 7.90
N LEU A 294 -8.74 -14.38 8.60
CA LEU A 294 -8.55 -13.04 8.05
C LEU A 294 -7.13 -12.85 7.49
N ALA A 295 -6.11 -13.27 8.24
CA ALA A 295 -4.72 -13.20 7.79
C ALA A 295 -4.47 -14.08 6.56
N GLN A 296 -5.05 -15.29 6.52
CA GLN A 296 -4.97 -16.18 5.35
C GLN A 296 -5.66 -15.57 4.13
N LEU A 297 -6.86 -15.03 4.29
CA LEU A 297 -7.60 -14.38 3.21
C LEU A 297 -6.84 -13.19 2.63
N SER A 298 -6.24 -12.36 3.49
CA SER A 298 -5.41 -11.23 3.03
C SER A 298 -4.26 -11.71 2.15
N GLN A 299 -3.55 -12.76 2.56
CA GLN A 299 -2.45 -13.33 1.78
C GLN A 299 -2.94 -14.00 0.47
N GLU A 300 -4.09 -14.67 0.50
CA GLU A 300 -4.69 -15.27 -0.70
C GLU A 300 -5.13 -14.20 -1.70
N ILE A 301 -5.73 -13.09 -1.22
CA ILE A 301 -6.13 -11.94 -2.04
C ILE A 301 -4.91 -11.28 -2.69
N ASP A 302 -3.85 -11.03 -1.92
CA ASP A 302 -2.62 -10.42 -2.44
C ASP A 302 -2.02 -11.27 -3.55
N THR A 303 -1.87 -12.58 -3.32
CA THR A 303 -1.32 -13.51 -4.31
C THR A 303 -2.21 -13.61 -5.55
N ALA A 304 -3.53 -13.65 -5.37
CA ALA A 304 -4.50 -13.69 -6.47
C ALA A 304 -4.49 -12.40 -7.28
N THR A 305 -4.38 -11.26 -6.62
CA THR A 305 -4.32 -9.93 -7.24
C THR A 305 -3.01 -9.73 -8.01
N GLU A 306 -1.87 -10.15 -7.46
CA GLU A 306 -0.60 -10.14 -8.18
C GLU A 306 -0.68 -10.97 -9.46
N ARG A 307 -1.23 -12.17 -9.35
CA ARG A 307 -1.38 -13.07 -10.50
C ARG A 307 -2.37 -12.54 -11.53
N TRP A 308 -3.47 -11.94 -11.10
CA TRP A 308 -4.45 -11.28 -11.96
C TRP A 308 -3.81 -10.10 -12.72
N LEU A 309 -3.00 -9.27 -12.03
CA LEU A 309 -2.27 -8.15 -12.64
C LEU A 309 -1.26 -8.64 -13.69
N GLU A 310 -0.50 -9.70 -13.41
CA GLU A 310 0.42 -10.30 -14.38
C GLU A 310 -0.30 -10.76 -15.67
N LEU A 311 -1.47 -11.35 -15.49
CA LEU A 311 -2.30 -11.82 -16.62
C LEU A 311 -2.94 -10.64 -17.36
N ALA A 312 -3.42 -9.61 -16.65
CA ALA A 312 -3.99 -8.39 -17.21
C ALA A 312 -2.98 -7.63 -18.10
N GLU A 313 -1.72 -7.53 -17.67
CA GLU A 313 -0.63 -6.94 -18.48
C GLU A 313 -0.39 -7.65 -19.80
N ARG A 314 -0.77 -8.93 -19.91
CA ARG A 314 -0.66 -9.73 -21.15
C ARG A 314 -1.94 -9.73 -21.99
N VAL A 315 -3.04 -9.26 -21.43
CA VAL A 315 -4.34 -9.07 -22.16
C VAL A 315 -4.30 -7.79 -22.98
N SER A 316 -3.58 -6.76 -22.48
CA SER A 316 -3.37 -5.48 -23.19
C SER A 316 -2.32 -5.65 -24.27
#